data_740cb46eab39c0a26d2a0f20562af9ba
#
_entry.id   740cb46eab39c0a26d2a0f20562af9ba
#
_cell.length_a   1.000
_cell.length_b   1.000
_cell.length_c   1.000
_cell.angle_alpha   90.00
_cell.angle_beta   90.00
_cell.angle_gamma   90.00
#
_symmetry.space_group_name_H-M   'P 1'
#
loop_
_entity.id
_entity.type
_entity.pdbx_description
1 polymer ?
#
loop_
_entity_poly.entity_id
_entity_poly.type
_entity_poly.pdbx_seq_one_letter_code
_entity_poly.pdbx_strand_id
1 'polypeptide(L)'
;MSVQVEREGVVLALSHRSGEGRPLLIVPGVMADAASWQGVVDALCTTRPVYVLNRRGRRPSGPLGDGYSVRTEIEDLCRVLDALGTAEDGGALDLFGWSYGGLIALEAAGRHAGIHSLTLYEPVVRPFGLQALDALRRADEAGDLDRAVEIVNRDVSGFSAEYVAQLRRSPAWQALRPLAAPLAQELTALNDHPADLTGYGDLPMPVTLLLGGDNEGVPPYGEPLARIAAAMPRARVRVMPGQGHLAHVQDPGTLARYIVEALDWARQQGAHACPR
;
A
#
# COMPACT_ATOMS: atom_id res chain seq x y z
N MET A 1 -15.40 -8.59 -10.44
CA MET A 1 -16.48 -7.58 -10.25
C MET A 1 -15.86 -6.30 -9.70
N SER A 2 -16.51 -5.15 -9.83
CA SER A 2 -16.01 -3.89 -9.26
C SER A 2 -17.03 -3.35 -8.24
N VAL A 3 -16.51 -2.82 -7.13
CA VAL A 3 -17.27 -2.08 -6.12
C VAL A 3 -16.89 -0.61 -6.22
N GLN A 4 -17.84 0.28 -5.99
CA GLN A 4 -17.61 1.72 -6.02
C GLN A 4 -18.07 2.32 -4.69
N VAL A 5 -17.24 3.21 -4.15
CA VAL A 5 -17.51 3.98 -2.95
C VAL A 5 -17.33 5.46 -3.31
N GLU A 6 -18.24 6.31 -2.90
CA GLU A 6 -18.17 7.75 -3.18
C GLU A 6 -17.78 8.51 -1.92
N ARG A 7 -16.87 9.48 -2.08
CA ARG A 7 -16.55 10.49 -1.08
C ARG A 7 -16.33 11.85 -1.74
N GLU A 8 -17.12 12.85 -1.32
CA GLU A 8 -17.02 14.25 -1.80
C GLU A 8 -17.05 14.37 -3.33
N GLY A 9 -17.94 13.62 -3.99
CA GLY A 9 -18.09 13.64 -5.45
C GLY A 9 -17.00 12.86 -6.21
N VAL A 10 -16.07 12.22 -5.51
CA VAL A 10 -15.03 11.37 -6.11
C VAL A 10 -15.38 9.90 -5.93
N VAL A 11 -15.42 9.16 -7.01
CA VAL A 11 -15.61 7.71 -7.00
C VAL A 11 -14.28 7.02 -6.69
N LEU A 12 -14.30 6.12 -5.74
CA LEU A 12 -13.22 5.20 -5.38
C LEU A 12 -13.63 3.80 -5.84
N ALA A 13 -12.92 3.24 -6.79
CA ALA A 13 -13.25 1.94 -7.37
C ALA A 13 -12.32 0.85 -6.80
N LEU A 14 -12.92 -0.29 -6.50
CA LEU A 14 -12.19 -1.46 -6.01
C LEU A 14 -12.41 -2.63 -6.96
N SER A 15 -11.37 -3.40 -7.26
CA SER A 15 -11.56 -4.76 -7.76
C SER A 15 -11.98 -5.67 -6.61
N HIS A 16 -12.77 -6.70 -6.93
CA HIS A 16 -13.34 -7.58 -5.92
C HIS A 16 -13.29 -9.03 -6.38
N ARG A 17 -12.76 -9.90 -5.54
CA ARG A 17 -12.93 -11.35 -5.56
C ARG A 17 -13.88 -11.72 -4.43
N SER A 18 -15.01 -12.36 -4.77
CA SER A 18 -16.01 -12.82 -3.80
C SER A 18 -15.44 -13.90 -2.87
N GLY A 19 -16.04 -14.05 -1.69
CA GLY A 19 -15.65 -15.02 -0.70
C GLY A 19 -16.56 -14.98 0.52
N GLU A 20 -16.19 -15.69 1.56
CA GLU A 20 -16.91 -15.78 2.83
C GLU A 20 -16.03 -15.37 4.00
N GLY A 21 -16.64 -14.81 5.04
CA GLY A 21 -15.97 -14.36 6.25
C GLY A 21 -15.31 -12.99 6.10
N ARG A 22 -14.40 -12.66 7.00
CA ARG A 22 -13.79 -11.33 7.13
C ARG A 22 -13.05 -10.92 5.87
N PRO A 23 -13.37 -9.75 5.28
CA PRO A 23 -12.72 -9.26 4.07
C PRO A 23 -11.24 -8.90 4.30
N LEU A 24 -10.44 -9.06 3.25
CA LEU A 24 -9.10 -8.47 3.11
C LEU A 24 -9.17 -7.29 2.16
N LEU A 25 -8.75 -6.11 2.61
CA LEU A 25 -8.58 -4.92 1.78
C LEU A 25 -7.09 -4.66 1.53
N ILE A 26 -6.70 -4.59 0.25
CA ILE A 26 -5.35 -4.26 -0.20
C ILE A 26 -5.31 -2.81 -0.67
N VAL A 27 -4.36 -2.03 -0.12
CA VAL A 27 -4.11 -0.64 -0.49
C VAL A 27 -2.76 -0.54 -1.21
N PRO A 28 -2.74 -0.39 -2.54
CA PRO A 28 -1.52 -0.28 -3.33
C PRO A 28 -0.75 1.02 -3.07
N GLY A 29 0.57 0.98 -3.33
CA GLY A 29 1.44 2.14 -3.29
C GLY A 29 1.35 3.05 -4.52
N VAL A 30 2.39 3.87 -4.75
CA VAL A 30 2.53 4.63 -5.98
C VAL A 30 2.79 3.69 -7.17
N MET A 31 2.53 4.15 -8.39
CA MET A 31 2.78 3.39 -9.63
C MET A 31 2.05 2.04 -9.69
N ALA A 32 0.99 1.84 -8.91
CA ALA A 32 0.21 0.60 -8.87
C ALA A 32 -1.29 0.89 -8.83
N ASP A 33 -2.04 -0.03 -9.40
CA ASP A 33 -3.50 -0.10 -9.41
C ASP A 33 -3.98 -1.50 -9.04
N ALA A 34 -5.28 -1.75 -9.06
CA ALA A 34 -5.83 -3.06 -8.76
C ALA A 34 -5.39 -4.14 -9.77
N ALA A 35 -5.15 -3.77 -11.03
CA ALA A 35 -4.73 -4.73 -12.06
C ALA A 35 -3.31 -5.27 -11.78
N SER A 36 -2.40 -4.43 -11.28
CA SER A 36 -1.04 -4.82 -10.91
C SER A 36 -0.97 -5.79 -9.71
N TRP A 37 -2.06 -5.91 -8.95
CA TRP A 37 -2.19 -6.82 -7.79
C TRP A 37 -2.93 -8.11 -8.11
N GLN A 38 -3.42 -8.29 -9.35
CA GLN A 38 -4.21 -9.47 -9.72
C GLN A 38 -3.45 -10.78 -9.47
N GLY A 39 -2.15 -10.82 -9.77
CA GLY A 39 -1.31 -12.00 -9.51
C GLY A 39 -1.27 -12.41 -8.03
N VAL A 40 -1.23 -11.43 -7.11
CA VAL A 40 -1.32 -11.70 -5.67
C VAL A 40 -2.70 -12.21 -5.30
N VAL A 41 -3.77 -11.56 -5.80
CA VAL A 41 -5.17 -11.97 -5.54
C VAL A 41 -5.41 -13.41 -5.99
N ASP A 42 -4.90 -13.80 -7.16
CA ASP A 42 -5.05 -15.16 -7.71
C ASP A 42 -4.24 -16.19 -6.89
N ALA A 43 -3.07 -15.79 -6.37
CA ALA A 43 -2.21 -16.64 -5.56
C ALA A 43 -2.65 -16.77 -4.10
N LEU A 44 -3.54 -15.89 -3.61
CA LEU A 44 -4.05 -15.97 -2.24
C LEU A 44 -4.90 -17.23 -2.02
N CYS A 45 -4.37 -18.19 -1.27
CA CYS A 45 -5.07 -19.40 -0.83
C CYS A 45 -6.02 -19.06 0.34
N THR A 46 -7.09 -18.34 0.06
CA THR A 46 -8.11 -17.95 1.04
C THR A 46 -9.52 -17.97 0.43
N THR A 47 -10.51 -18.34 1.21
CA THR A 47 -11.94 -18.25 0.85
C THR A 47 -12.53 -16.88 1.13
N ARG A 48 -11.79 -15.96 1.74
CA ARG A 48 -12.25 -14.63 2.14
C ARG A 48 -12.52 -13.73 0.93
N PRO A 49 -13.44 -12.76 1.05
CA PRO A 49 -13.54 -11.68 0.08
C PRO A 49 -12.22 -10.88 0.05
N VAL A 50 -11.74 -10.57 -1.14
CA VAL A 50 -10.53 -9.76 -1.33
C VAL A 50 -10.87 -8.54 -2.17
N TYR A 51 -10.56 -7.37 -1.64
CA TYR A 51 -10.72 -6.09 -2.31
C TYR A 51 -9.36 -5.46 -2.57
N VAL A 52 -9.17 -4.86 -3.75
CA VAL A 52 -7.98 -4.06 -4.05
C VAL A 52 -8.44 -2.67 -4.47
N LEU A 53 -7.99 -1.67 -3.73
CA LEU A 53 -8.36 -0.28 -3.97
C LEU A 53 -7.58 0.31 -5.16
N ASN A 54 -8.30 0.90 -6.13
CA ASN A 54 -7.71 1.91 -6.99
C ASN A 54 -7.76 3.24 -6.24
N ARG A 55 -6.61 3.72 -5.76
CA ARG A 55 -6.55 5.02 -5.09
C ARG A 55 -6.88 6.16 -6.07
N ARG A 56 -7.12 7.35 -5.59
CA ARG A 56 -7.28 8.55 -6.46
C ARG A 56 -6.18 8.63 -7.52
N GLY A 57 -6.51 9.17 -8.68
CA GLY A 57 -5.59 9.25 -9.82
C GLY A 57 -5.36 7.94 -10.58
N ARG A 58 -5.98 6.82 -10.16
CA ARG A 58 -5.91 5.51 -10.83
C ARG A 58 -7.30 5.12 -11.37
N ARG A 59 -7.43 5.06 -12.69
CA ARG A 59 -8.71 4.66 -13.29
C ARG A 59 -9.11 3.25 -12.84
N PRO A 60 -10.40 2.99 -12.57
CA PRO A 60 -11.54 3.87 -12.81
C PRO A 60 -11.89 4.82 -11.66
N SER A 61 -11.05 4.93 -10.61
CA SER A 61 -11.24 5.95 -9.59
C SER A 61 -11.07 7.36 -10.14
N GLY A 62 -11.67 8.34 -9.46
CA GLY A 62 -11.60 9.74 -9.84
C GLY A 62 -10.21 10.37 -9.69
N PRO A 63 -10.06 11.64 -10.08
CA PRO A 63 -8.78 12.35 -10.04
C PRO A 63 -8.30 12.59 -8.59
N LEU A 64 -7.03 13.02 -8.45
CA LEU A 64 -6.50 13.43 -7.14
C LEU A 64 -7.31 14.55 -6.51
N GLY A 65 -7.73 15.52 -7.31
CA GLY A 65 -8.45 16.72 -6.88
C GLY A 65 -7.51 17.80 -6.33
N ASP A 66 -8.07 19.01 -6.17
CA ASP A 66 -7.35 20.14 -5.62
C ASP A 66 -7.07 19.93 -4.12
N GLY A 67 -5.90 20.38 -3.66
CA GLY A 67 -5.51 20.26 -2.26
C GLY A 67 -5.22 18.82 -1.80
N TYR A 68 -4.88 17.94 -2.76
CA TYR A 68 -4.51 16.55 -2.46
C TYR A 68 -3.41 16.45 -1.39
N SER A 69 -3.57 15.54 -0.47
CA SER A 69 -2.65 15.28 0.65
C SER A 69 -2.77 13.83 1.13
N VAL A 70 -1.86 13.37 1.98
CA VAL A 70 -2.00 12.06 2.66
C VAL A 70 -3.30 11.99 3.46
N ARG A 71 -3.75 13.12 4.05
CA ARG A 71 -5.03 13.19 4.76
C ARG A 71 -6.21 12.85 3.85
N THR A 72 -6.19 13.33 2.60
CA THR A 72 -7.21 12.99 1.60
C THR A 72 -7.32 11.48 1.39
N GLU A 73 -6.18 10.80 1.23
CA GLU A 73 -6.11 9.34 1.06
C GLU A 73 -6.57 8.58 2.31
N ILE A 74 -6.21 9.07 3.51
CA ILE A 74 -6.65 8.48 4.78
C ILE A 74 -8.19 8.55 4.91
N GLU A 75 -8.77 9.70 4.62
CA GLU A 75 -10.22 9.91 4.70
C GLU A 75 -10.96 9.08 3.64
N ASP A 76 -10.39 8.93 2.43
CA ASP A 76 -10.90 8.01 1.40
C ASP A 76 -10.87 6.57 1.89
N LEU A 77 -9.75 6.13 2.48
CA LEU A 77 -9.63 4.78 3.00
C LEU A 77 -10.61 4.52 4.15
N CYS A 78 -10.77 5.46 5.08
CA CYS A 78 -11.78 5.36 6.15
C CYS A 78 -13.20 5.21 5.56
N ARG A 79 -13.53 5.98 4.53
CA ARG A 79 -14.84 5.86 3.84
C ARG A 79 -15.02 4.50 3.15
N VAL A 80 -13.94 3.93 2.59
CA VAL A 80 -13.96 2.57 2.02
C VAL A 80 -14.14 1.52 3.14
N LEU A 81 -13.44 1.67 4.27
CA LEU A 81 -13.57 0.80 5.43
C LEU A 81 -15.02 0.78 5.95
N ASP A 82 -15.65 1.95 6.08
CA ASP A 82 -17.07 2.08 6.47
C ASP A 82 -18.00 1.34 5.50
N ALA A 83 -17.73 1.44 4.21
CA ALA A 83 -18.58 0.84 3.17
C ALA A 83 -18.43 -0.69 3.06
N LEU A 84 -17.24 -1.23 3.39
CA LEU A 84 -16.96 -2.66 3.34
C LEU A 84 -17.22 -3.37 4.67
N GLY A 85 -17.24 -2.65 5.80
CA GLY A 85 -17.55 -3.20 7.11
C GLY A 85 -19.00 -3.66 7.16
N THR A 86 -19.21 -4.98 7.24
CA THR A 86 -20.57 -5.55 7.36
C THR A 86 -20.89 -5.91 8.80
N ALA A 87 -22.18 -5.85 9.16
CA ALA A 87 -22.64 -6.20 10.50
C ALA A 87 -22.40 -7.69 10.87
N GLU A 88 -22.25 -8.56 9.86
CA GLU A 88 -22.12 -10.01 10.05
C GLU A 88 -20.81 -10.43 10.73
N ASP A 89 -19.71 -9.65 10.54
CA ASP A 89 -18.40 -9.91 11.16
C ASP A 89 -18.01 -8.85 12.20
N GLY A 90 -18.99 -8.13 12.76
CA GLY A 90 -18.73 -7.00 13.66
C GLY A 90 -18.13 -5.78 12.97
N GLY A 91 -18.26 -5.69 11.63
CA GLY A 91 -17.80 -4.56 10.83
C GLY A 91 -16.29 -4.46 10.62
N ALA A 92 -15.49 -5.41 11.14
CA ALA A 92 -14.03 -5.35 11.06
C ALA A 92 -13.48 -6.12 9.86
N LEU A 93 -12.42 -5.60 9.24
CA LEU A 93 -11.72 -6.24 8.14
C LEU A 93 -10.21 -6.32 8.38
N ASP A 94 -9.53 -7.16 7.63
CA ASP A 94 -8.08 -7.23 7.62
C ASP A 94 -7.53 -6.26 6.56
N LEU A 95 -6.58 -5.41 6.96
CA LEU A 95 -6.03 -4.36 6.10
C LEU A 95 -4.58 -4.69 5.71
N PHE A 96 -4.28 -4.63 4.43
CA PHE A 96 -2.95 -4.74 3.88
C PHE A 96 -2.57 -3.46 3.14
N GLY A 97 -1.39 -2.89 3.46
CA GLY A 97 -0.87 -1.72 2.77
C GLY A 97 0.55 -1.94 2.26
N TRP A 98 0.83 -1.54 1.03
CA TRP A 98 2.14 -1.60 0.42
C TRP A 98 2.70 -0.22 0.14
N SER A 99 3.98 0.05 0.53
CA SER A 99 4.69 1.29 0.18
C SER A 99 3.93 2.54 0.67
N TYR A 100 3.58 3.47 -0.20
CA TYR A 100 2.76 4.64 0.11
C TYR A 100 1.35 4.23 0.61
N GLY A 101 0.75 3.18 0.05
CA GLY A 101 -0.47 2.59 0.59
C GLY A 101 -0.29 2.02 1.99
N GLY A 102 0.93 1.61 2.35
CA GLY A 102 1.31 1.20 3.70
C GLY A 102 1.28 2.37 4.69
N LEU A 103 1.76 3.56 4.31
CA LEU A 103 1.63 4.77 5.12
C LEU A 103 0.15 5.13 5.33
N ILE A 104 -0.63 5.15 4.25
CA ILE A 104 -2.07 5.47 4.30
C ILE A 104 -2.80 4.48 5.22
N ALA A 105 -2.52 3.18 5.10
CA ALA A 105 -3.12 2.15 5.94
C ALA A 105 -2.73 2.27 7.42
N LEU A 106 -1.47 2.60 7.70
CA LEU A 106 -0.97 2.83 9.06
C LEU A 106 -1.66 4.02 9.73
N GLU A 107 -1.77 5.14 9.01
CA GLU A 107 -2.47 6.34 9.48
C GLU A 107 -3.97 6.12 9.68
N ALA A 108 -4.63 5.37 8.78
CA ALA A 108 -6.03 5.03 8.92
C ALA A 108 -6.28 4.10 10.13
N ALA A 109 -5.34 3.19 10.43
CA ALA A 109 -5.44 2.29 11.56
C ALA A 109 -5.48 3.00 12.92
N GLY A 110 -4.86 4.17 13.04
CA GLY A 110 -4.95 5.02 14.23
C GLY A 110 -6.28 5.78 14.35
N ARG A 111 -7.15 5.75 13.33
CA ARG A 111 -8.37 6.59 13.25
C ARG A 111 -9.65 5.79 13.06
N HIS A 112 -9.55 4.52 12.66
CA HIS A 112 -10.71 3.70 12.30
C HIS A 112 -10.74 2.39 13.07
N ALA A 113 -11.80 2.18 13.88
CA ALA A 113 -11.93 1.01 14.74
C ALA A 113 -12.25 -0.31 13.99
N GLY A 114 -12.70 -0.22 12.74
CA GLY A 114 -13.11 -1.39 11.92
C GLY A 114 -11.94 -2.15 11.28
N ILE A 115 -10.74 -2.12 11.89
CA ILE A 115 -9.58 -2.86 11.41
C ILE A 115 -9.25 -3.96 12.43
N HIS A 116 -9.37 -5.21 11.99
CA HIS A 116 -9.06 -6.39 12.82
C HIS A 116 -7.56 -6.67 12.89
N SER A 117 -6.87 -6.56 11.76
CA SER A 117 -5.43 -6.71 11.67
C SER A 117 -4.84 -5.79 10.60
N LEU A 118 -3.57 -5.42 10.79
CA LEU A 118 -2.83 -4.58 9.85
C LEU A 118 -1.57 -5.30 9.39
N THR A 119 -1.41 -5.47 8.08
CA THR A 119 -0.18 -5.97 7.47
C THR A 119 0.41 -4.91 6.56
N LEU A 120 1.66 -4.55 6.77
CA LEU A 120 2.35 -3.50 6.04
C LEU A 120 3.57 -4.08 5.33
N TYR A 121 3.63 -3.96 4.01
CA TYR A 121 4.77 -4.36 3.21
C TYR A 121 5.57 -3.11 2.79
N GLU A 122 6.75 -2.96 3.41
CA GLU A 122 7.67 -1.84 3.19
C GLU A 122 6.97 -0.48 3.14
N PRO A 123 6.23 -0.12 4.20
CA PRO A 123 5.60 1.18 4.29
C PRO A 123 6.66 2.28 4.27
N VAL A 124 6.37 3.39 3.59
CA VAL A 124 7.28 4.52 3.46
C VAL A 124 6.85 5.69 4.33
N VAL A 125 7.81 6.38 4.91
CA VAL A 125 7.59 7.60 5.71
C VAL A 125 8.64 8.65 5.33
N ARG A 126 8.29 9.92 5.54
CA ARG A 126 9.21 11.04 5.27
C ARG A 126 10.51 10.98 6.10
N PRO A 127 11.66 11.46 5.56
CA PRO A 127 11.85 11.87 4.17
C PRO A 127 11.92 10.65 3.25
N PHE A 128 11.30 10.72 2.07
CA PHE A 128 11.32 9.63 1.09
C PHE A 128 11.39 10.18 -0.33
N GLY A 129 12.39 9.78 -1.10
CA GLY A 129 12.57 10.20 -2.50
C GLY A 129 12.67 11.72 -2.70
N LEU A 130 12.99 12.48 -1.65
CA LEU A 130 12.98 13.95 -1.67
C LEU A 130 13.92 14.53 -2.73
N GLN A 131 15.04 13.86 -2.97
CA GLN A 131 16.05 14.25 -3.98
C GLN A 131 15.50 14.19 -5.42
N ALA A 132 14.45 13.40 -5.66
CA ALA A 132 13.83 13.25 -6.99
C ALA A 132 12.66 14.22 -7.23
N LEU A 133 12.17 14.92 -6.21
CA LEU A 133 10.92 15.67 -6.25
C LEU A 133 10.92 16.78 -7.29
N ASP A 134 12.00 17.58 -7.37
CA ASP A 134 12.09 18.67 -8.35
C ASP A 134 12.16 18.15 -9.80
N ALA A 135 12.80 17.00 -10.00
CA ALA A 135 12.83 16.38 -11.34
C ALA A 135 11.46 15.82 -11.73
N LEU A 136 10.72 15.25 -10.77
CA LEU A 136 9.36 14.77 -10.98
C LEU A 136 8.38 15.92 -11.28
N ARG A 137 8.48 17.06 -10.57
CA ARG A 137 7.66 18.24 -10.85
C ARG A 137 7.88 18.78 -12.27
N ARG A 138 9.14 18.86 -12.69
CA ARG A 138 9.46 19.27 -14.09
C ARG A 138 8.91 18.30 -15.13
N ALA A 139 8.97 16.99 -14.86
CA ALA A 139 8.40 15.99 -15.74
C ALA A 139 6.86 16.10 -15.81
N ASP A 140 6.20 16.34 -14.68
CA ASP A 140 4.76 16.55 -14.59
C ASP A 140 4.32 17.82 -15.37
N GLU A 141 4.98 18.95 -15.16
CA GLU A 141 4.75 20.21 -15.87
C GLU A 141 4.91 20.08 -17.40
N ALA A 142 5.85 19.22 -17.82
CA ALA A 142 6.09 18.91 -19.23
C ALA A 142 5.14 17.85 -19.80
N GLY A 143 4.33 17.18 -18.97
CA GLY A 143 3.53 16.02 -19.35
C GLY A 143 4.38 14.80 -19.77
N ASP A 144 5.67 14.75 -19.35
CA ASP A 144 6.60 13.69 -19.70
C ASP A 144 6.50 12.49 -18.75
N LEU A 145 5.48 11.67 -19.01
CA LEU A 145 5.23 10.45 -18.24
C LEU A 145 6.35 9.42 -18.35
N ASP A 146 7.06 9.36 -19.48
CA ASP A 146 8.21 8.47 -19.65
C ASP A 146 9.34 8.87 -18.70
N ARG A 147 9.58 10.17 -18.57
CA ARG A 147 10.56 10.70 -17.63
C ARG A 147 10.16 10.46 -16.18
N ALA A 148 8.87 10.62 -15.84
CA ALA A 148 8.35 10.33 -14.51
C ALA A 148 8.55 8.85 -14.12
N VAL A 149 8.24 7.90 -15.03
CA VAL A 149 8.50 6.46 -14.83
C VAL A 149 10.00 6.18 -14.63
N GLU A 150 10.87 6.81 -15.40
CA GLU A 150 12.33 6.66 -15.25
C GLU A 150 12.81 7.15 -13.88
N ILE A 151 12.42 8.37 -13.49
CA ILE A 151 12.82 8.98 -12.22
C ILE A 151 12.40 8.12 -11.03
N VAL A 152 11.14 7.65 -10.98
CA VAL A 152 10.68 6.87 -9.84
C VAL A 152 11.43 5.55 -9.71
N ASN A 153 11.69 4.87 -10.82
CA ASN A 153 12.41 3.60 -10.78
C ASN A 153 13.88 3.76 -10.39
N ARG A 154 14.57 4.77 -10.98
CA ARG A 154 16.00 4.96 -10.76
C ARG A 154 16.30 5.77 -9.51
N ASP A 155 15.67 6.94 -9.37
CA ASP A 155 16.08 7.96 -8.42
C ASP A 155 15.31 7.88 -7.09
N VAL A 156 14.13 7.24 -7.07
CA VAL A 156 13.34 7.00 -5.85
C VAL A 156 13.50 5.56 -5.37
N SER A 157 13.31 4.58 -6.26
CA SER A 157 13.36 3.14 -5.90
C SER A 157 14.77 2.55 -5.91
N GLY A 158 15.75 3.25 -6.51
CA GLY A 158 17.14 2.81 -6.54
C GLY A 158 17.45 1.66 -7.48
N PHE A 159 16.56 1.37 -8.46
CA PHE A 159 16.81 0.30 -9.42
C PHE A 159 17.95 0.67 -10.39
N SER A 160 18.68 -0.36 -10.86
CA SER A 160 19.81 -0.16 -11.76
C SER A 160 19.39 0.42 -13.11
N ALA A 161 20.33 1.10 -13.79
CA ALA A 161 20.10 1.62 -15.13
C ALA A 161 19.74 0.51 -16.14
N GLU A 162 20.33 -0.68 -15.99
CA GLU A 162 20.06 -1.86 -16.80
C GLU A 162 18.62 -2.34 -16.62
N TYR A 163 18.15 -2.42 -15.37
CA TYR A 163 16.77 -2.77 -15.06
C TYR A 163 15.79 -1.78 -15.69
N VAL A 164 16.01 -0.48 -15.52
CA VAL A 164 15.15 0.56 -16.09
C VAL A 164 15.16 0.51 -17.63
N ALA A 165 16.33 0.27 -18.26
CA ALA A 165 16.43 0.11 -19.71
C ALA A 165 15.69 -1.14 -20.22
N GLN A 166 15.68 -2.24 -19.47
CA GLN A 166 14.89 -3.44 -19.79
C GLN A 166 13.40 -3.19 -19.63
N LEU A 167 13.00 -2.58 -18.51
CA LEU A 167 11.62 -2.21 -18.22
C LEU A 167 11.06 -1.31 -19.33
N ARG A 168 11.83 -0.32 -19.79
CA ARG A 168 11.43 0.61 -20.88
C ARG A 168 11.11 -0.10 -22.19
N ARG A 169 11.73 -1.26 -22.45
CA ARG A 169 11.48 -2.08 -23.67
C ARG A 169 10.35 -3.08 -23.49
N SER A 170 9.85 -3.25 -22.27
CA SER A 170 8.79 -4.21 -21.97
C SER A 170 7.39 -3.60 -22.15
N PRO A 171 6.35 -4.42 -22.36
CA PRO A 171 4.96 -3.95 -22.35
C PRO A 171 4.53 -3.27 -21.06
N ALA A 172 5.17 -3.62 -19.92
CA ALA A 172 4.89 -3.03 -18.60
C ALA A 172 5.12 -1.52 -18.59
N TRP A 173 6.08 -1.01 -19.38
CA TRP A 173 6.35 0.43 -19.48
C TRP A 173 5.10 1.23 -19.87
N GLN A 174 4.36 0.75 -20.86
CA GLN A 174 3.14 1.43 -21.32
C GLN A 174 2.03 1.42 -20.26
N ALA A 175 1.95 0.36 -19.46
CA ALA A 175 1.01 0.28 -18.33
C ALA A 175 1.41 1.22 -17.18
N LEU A 176 2.70 1.45 -16.95
CA LEU A 176 3.20 2.32 -15.89
C LEU A 176 3.01 3.82 -16.18
N ARG A 177 3.02 4.24 -17.46
CA ARG A 177 2.89 5.66 -17.85
C ARG A 177 1.67 6.36 -17.21
N PRO A 178 0.43 5.86 -17.40
CA PRO A 178 -0.72 6.51 -16.76
C PRO A 178 -0.67 6.47 -15.23
N LEU A 179 0.00 5.49 -14.63
CA LEU A 179 0.17 5.38 -13.18
C LEU A 179 1.22 6.36 -12.64
N ALA A 180 2.06 6.93 -13.49
CA ALA A 180 3.04 7.95 -13.13
C ALA A 180 2.44 9.38 -13.06
N ALA A 181 1.28 9.61 -13.65
CA ALA A 181 0.66 10.94 -13.69
C ALA A 181 0.48 11.59 -12.30
N PRO A 182 0.03 10.90 -11.23
CA PRO A 182 -0.14 11.51 -9.92
C PRO A 182 1.15 11.59 -9.08
N LEU A 183 2.28 11.09 -9.58
CA LEU A 183 3.46 10.78 -8.79
C LEU A 183 4.12 12.00 -8.13
N ALA A 184 4.23 13.14 -8.83
CA ALA A 184 4.82 14.36 -8.29
C ALA A 184 4.01 14.89 -7.10
N GLN A 185 2.68 14.87 -7.20
CA GLN A 185 1.78 15.30 -6.12
C GLN A 185 1.80 14.31 -4.96
N GLU A 186 1.82 13.00 -5.22
CA GLU A 186 1.90 11.96 -4.18
C GLU A 186 3.20 12.04 -3.39
N LEU A 187 4.35 12.21 -4.07
CA LEU A 187 5.65 12.33 -3.39
C LEU A 187 5.74 13.65 -2.59
N THR A 188 5.16 14.75 -3.10
CA THR A 188 5.01 16.00 -2.35
C THR A 188 4.18 15.77 -1.10
N ALA A 189 2.98 15.22 -1.23
CA ALA A 189 2.07 14.97 -0.11
C ALA A 189 2.70 14.08 0.96
N LEU A 190 3.45 13.03 0.56
CA LEU A 190 4.18 12.15 1.48
C LEU A 190 5.20 12.94 2.31
N ASN A 191 6.00 13.79 1.66
CA ASN A 191 7.05 14.54 2.35
C ASN A 191 6.53 15.71 3.18
N ASP A 192 5.36 16.25 2.84
CA ASP A 192 4.67 17.27 3.65
C ASP A 192 3.93 16.68 4.84
N HIS A 193 3.64 15.36 4.83
CA HIS A 193 2.89 14.71 5.89
C HIS A 193 3.76 14.49 7.15
N PRO A 194 3.39 15.05 8.31
CA PRO A 194 4.12 14.84 9.57
C PRO A 194 3.74 13.47 10.17
N ALA A 195 4.41 12.41 9.77
CA ALA A 195 4.18 11.10 10.37
C ALA A 195 4.59 11.11 11.85
N ASP A 196 3.61 10.95 12.75
CA ASP A 196 3.85 10.76 14.17
C ASP A 196 4.10 9.28 14.46
N LEU A 197 5.35 8.86 14.42
CA LEU A 197 5.72 7.48 14.69
C LEU A 197 5.42 7.06 16.13
N THR A 198 5.32 7.98 17.08
CA THR A 198 5.15 7.65 18.50
C THR A 198 3.77 7.07 18.80
N GLY A 199 2.72 7.51 18.10
CA GLY A 199 1.34 7.02 18.27
C GLY A 199 1.11 5.60 17.75
N TYR A 200 1.99 5.06 16.91
CA TYR A 200 1.77 3.74 16.30
C TYR A 200 1.98 2.58 17.28
N GLY A 201 2.74 2.78 18.35
CA GLY A 201 2.94 1.76 19.40
C GLY A 201 1.66 1.35 20.14
N ASP A 202 0.64 2.21 20.13
CA ASP A 202 -0.62 2.04 20.86
C ASP A 202 -1.75 1.44 20.01
N LEU A 203 -1.49 1.12 18.73
CA LEU A 203 -2.49 0.50 17.87
C LEU A 203 -3.05 -0.79 18.49
N PRO A 204 -4.39 -0.91 18.62
CA PRO A 204 -5.01 -1.99 19.39
C PRO A 204 -5.03 -3.35 18.68
N MET A 205 -4.87 -3.34 17.34
CA MET A 205 -4.93 -4.56 16.53
C MET A 205 -3.55 -5.20 16.35
N PRO A 206 -3.48 -6.51 16.04
CA PRO A 206 -2.23 -7.16 15.61
C PRO A 206 -1.64 -6.51 14.36
N VAL A 207 -0.34 -6.21 14.39
CA VAL A 207 0.38 -5.61 13.26
C VAL A 207 1.50 -6.54 12.79
N THR A 208 1.57 -6.80 11.49
CA THR A 208 2.69 -7.49 10.84
C THR A 208 3.40 -6.53 9.88
N LEU A 209 4.71 -6.41 10.01
CA LEU A 209 5.59 -5.67 9.11
C LEU A 209 6.32 -6.66 8.21
N LEU A 210 6.15 -6.55 6.88
CA LEU A 210 6.83 -7.37 5.89
C LEU A 210 7.97 -6.58 5.27
N LEU A 211 9.15 -7.18 5.20
CA LEU A 211 10.36 -6.64 4.59
C LEU A 211 10.87 -7.60 3.51
N GLY A 212 11.15 -7.11 2.32
CA GLY A 212 11.94 -7.85 1.35
C GLY A 212 13.37 -8.02 1.83
N GLY A 213 13.89 -9.25 1.80
CA GLY A 213 15.24 -9.54 2.31
C GLY A 213 16.34 -8.77 1.59
N ASP A 214 16.13 -8.43 0.31
CA ASP A 214 17.07 -7.64 -0.49
C ASP A 214 17.14 -6.17 -0.02
N ASN A 215 16.16 -5.71 0.78
CA ASN A 215 16.10 -4.35 1.32
C ASN A 215 16.51 -4.27 2.79
N GLU A 216 16.90 -5.37 3.42
CA GLU A 216 17.22 -5.41 4.84
C GLU A 216 18.41 -4.49 5.16
N GLY A 217 18.17 -3.51 6.05
CA GLY A 217 19.19 -2.55 6.50
C GLY A 217 19.63 -1.52 5.47
N VAL A 218 18.98 -1.44 4.29
CA VAL A 218 19.37 -0.50 3.24
C VAL A 218 18.22 0.42 2.81
N PRO A 219 18.53 1.68 2.36
CA PRO A 219 17.54 2.54 1.73
C PRO A 219 17.15 1.99 0.34
N PRO A 220 15.99 2.41 -0.21
CA PRO A 220 15.06 3.38 0.40
C PRO A 220 14.00 2.74 1.29
N TYR A 221 13.90 1.40 1.41
CA TYR A 221 12.77 0.72 2.05
C TYR A 221 13.09 0.15 3.43
N GLY A 222 14.28 -0.42 3.64
CA GLY A 222 14.66 -1.07 4.89
C GLY A 222 14.78 -0.09 6.06
N GLU A 223 15.36 1.09 5.82
CA GLU A 223 15.51 2.13 6.88
C GLU A 223 14.15 2.69 7.35
N PRO A 224 13.20 3.08 6.48
CA PRO A 224 11.86 3.50 6.92
C PRO A 224 11.14 2.40 7.72
N LEU A 225 11.20 1.16 7.27
CA LEU A 225 10.57 0.04 7.97
C LEU A 225 11.20 -0.17 9.35
N ALA A 226 12.53 -0.08 9.48
CA ALA A 226 13.21 -0.21 10.78
C ALA A 226 12.78 0.90 11.76
N ARG A 227 12.61 2.14 11.30
CA ARG A 227 12.08 3.24 12.11
C ARG A 227 10.65 2.97 12.59
N ILE A 228 9.78 2.47 11.71
CA ILE A 228 8.40 2.10 12.06
C ILE A 228 8.41 0.94 13.05
N ALA A 229 9.23 -0.11 12.83
CA ALA A 229 9.34 -1.24 13.73
C ALA A 229 9.82 -0.83 15.13
N ALA A 230 10.77 0.10 15.23
CA ALA A 230 11.22 0.64 16.51
C ALA A 230 10.12 1.39 17.27
N ALA A 231 9.20 2.05 16.57
CA ALA A 231 8.05 2.73 17.15
C ALA A 231 6.89 1.75 17.51
N MET A 232 6.95 0.51 17.03
CA MET A 232 5.88 -0.50 17.17
C MET A 232 6.42 -1.79 17.81
N PRO A 233 6.81 -1.80 19.08
CA PRO A 233 7.49 -2.96 19.71
C PRO A 233 6.62 -4.22 19.78
N ARG A 234 5.30 -4.11 19.61
CA ARG A 234 4.36 -5.24 19.55
C ARG A 234 4.16 -5.77 18.13
N ALA A 235 4.65 -5.09 17.11
CA ALA A 235 4.51 -5.55 15.74
C ALA A 235 5.41 -6.75 15.47
N ARG A 236 4.88 -7.70 14.71
CA ARG A 236 5.64 -8.85 14.22
C ARG A 236 6.37 -8.46 12.94
N VAL A 237 7.70 -8.48 12.93
CA VAL A 237 8.50 -8.28 11.71
C VAL A 237 8.75 -9.61 11.02
N ARG A 238 8.57 -9.67 9.72
CA ARG A 238 8.83 -10.85 8.87
C ARG A 238 9.65 -10.43 7.65
N VAL A 239 10.78 -11.07 7.46
CA VAL A 239 11.64 -10.90 6.28
C VAL A 239 11.27 -11.95 5.23
N MET A 240 11.16 -11.54 3.96
CA MET A 240 10.91 -12.40 2.80
C MET A 240 12.23 -12.60 2.05
N PRO A 241 12.96 -13.70 2.25
CA PRO A 241 14.27 -13.92 1.63
C PRO A 241 14.18 -13.91 0.10
N GLY A 242 15.14 -13.24 -0.56
CA GLY A 242 15.22 -13.13 -2.02
C GLY A 242 14.12 -12.32 -2.66
N GLN A 243 13.41 -11.52 -1.86
CA GLN A 243 12.39 -10.59 -2.35
C GLN A 243 12.85 -9.15 -2.14
N GLY A 244 12.54 -8.28 -3.10
CA GLY A 244 12.66 -6.83 -2.99
C GLY A 244 11.30 -6.15 -2.87
N HIS A 245 11.21 -4.86 -3.18
CA HIS A 245 10.00 -4.05 -3.06
C HIS A 245 8.84 -4.48 -3.98
N LEU A 246 9.15 -5.15 -5.09
CA LEU A 246 8.20 -5.48 -6.15
C LEU A 246 7.72 -6.93 -6.12
N ALA A 247 7.75 -7.62 -4.94
CA ALA A 247 7.29 -9.01 -4.85
C ALA A 247 5.86 -9.21 -5.38
N HIS A 248 4.99 -8.20 -5.32
CA HIS A 248 3.62 -8.27 -5.86
C HIS A 248 3.56 -8.53 -7.38
N VAL A 249 4.61 -8.18 -8.14
CA VAL A 249 4.72 -8.46 -9.58
C VAL A 249 5.79 -9.48 -9.92
N GLN A 250 6.85 -9.60 -9.11
CA GLN A 250 7.99 -10.49 -9.37
C GLN A 250 7.77 -11.91 -8.84
N ASP A 251 7.17 -12.04 -7.65
CA ASP A 251 6.83 -13.31 -7.02
C ASP A 251 5.55 -13.18 -6.18
N PRO A 252 4.39 -13.02 -6.86
CA PRO A 252 3.11 -12.83 -6.18
C PRO A 252 2.73 -14.02 -5.29
N GLY A 253 3.20 -15.22 -5.61
CA GLY A 253 2.96 -16.43 -4.82
C GLY A 253 3.63 -16.36 -3.44
N THR A 254 4.88 -15.95 -3.38
CA THR A 254 5.59 -15.76 -2.10
C THR A 254 4.93 -14.66 -1.29
N LEU A 255 4.61 -13.50 -1.86
CA LEU A 255 3.93 -12.43 -1.14
C LEU A 255 2.57 -12.89 -0.60
N ALA A 256 1.75 -13.57 -1.42
CA ALA A 256 0.45 -14.11 -1.01
C ALA A 256 0.56 -15.06 0.19
N ARG A 257 1.57 -15.93 0.22
CA ARG A 257 1.83 -16.81 1.35
C ARG A 257 2.12 -16.03 2.64
N TYR A 258 2.98 -15.00 2.59
CA TYR A 258 3.27 -14.16 3.75
C TYR A 258 2.05 -13.37 4.22
N ILE A 259 1.18 -12.92 3.30
CA ILE A 259 -0.10 -12.29 3.65
C ILE A 259 -0.97 -13.28 4.43
N VAL A 260 -1.15 -14.52 3.94
CA VAL A 260 -1.96 -15.55 4.62
C VAL A 260 -1.38 -15.87 6.00
N GLU A 261 -0.05 -16.03 6.12
CA GLU A 261 0.61 -16.26 7.41
C GLU A 261 0.37 -15.10 8.41
N ALA A 262 0.31 -13.86 7.94
CA ALA A 262 0.00 -12.69 8.78
C ALA A 262 -1.46 -12.70 9.26
N LEU A 263 -2.41 -13.01 8.37
CA LEU A 263 -3.83 -13.14 8.70
C LEU A 263 -4.09 -14.26 9.72
N ASP A 264 -3.41 -15.42 9.56
CA ASP A 264 -3.55 -16.54 10.46
C ASP A 264 -2.95 -16.24 11.85
N TRP A 265 -1.81 -15.56 11.89
CA TRP A 265 -1.23 -15.12 13.14
C TRP A 265 -2.15 -14.11 13.86
N ALA A 266 -2.69 -13.13 13.15
CA ALA A 266 -3.60 -12.15 13.74
C ALA A 266 -4.86 -12.80 14.34
N ARG A 267 -5.43 -13.80 13.65
CA ARG A 267 -6.57 -14.58 14.16
C ARG A 267 -6.24 -15.27 15.49
N GLN A 268 -5.03 -15.82 15.64
CA GLN A 268 -4.58 -16.46 16.88
C GLN A 268 -4.46 -15.47 18.03
N GLN A 269 -4.00 -14.23 17.77
CA GLN A 269 -3.90 -13.17 18.77
C GLN A 269 -5.29 -12.77 19.30
N GLY A 270 -6.28 -12.62 18.42
CA GLY A 270 -7.66 -12.29 18.78
C GLY A 270 -8.33 -13.38 19.63
N ALA A 271 -8.03 -14.64 19.40
CA ALA A 271 -8.56 -15.77 20.17
C ALA A 271 -8.04 -15.81 21.63
N HIS A 272 -6.85 -15.26 21.88
CA HIS A 272 -6.25 -15.20 23.23
C HIS A 272 -6.70 -13.95 24.03
N ALA A 273 -7.23 -12.94 23.35
CA ALA A 273 -7.67 -11.68 23.98
C ALA A 273 -9.10 -11.73 24.52
N CYS A 274 -9.87 -12.82 24.26
CA CYS A 274 -11.22 -13.00 24.81
C CYS A 274 -11.12 -13.84 26.10
N PRO A 275 -11.18 -13.27 27.32
CA PRO A 275 -11.28 -14.06 28.54
C PRO A 275 -12.65 -14.78 28.55
N ARG A 276 -12.64 -16.06 28.87
CA ARG A 276 -13.83 -16.88 29.11
C ARG A 276 -14.65 -16.34 30.29
#